data_d77c866a11b6aeddd8f90cfc0ea5dae2
#
_entry.id   d77c866a11b6aeddd8f90cfc0ea5dae2
#
_cell.length_a   1.000
_cell.length_b   1.000
_cell.length_c   1.000
_cell.angle_alpha   90.00
_cell.angle_beta   90.00
_cell.angle_gamma   90.00
#
_symmetry.space_group_name_H-M   'P 1'
#
loop_
_entity.id
_entity.type
_entity.pdbx_description
1 polymer ?
#
loop_
_entity_poly.entity_id
_entity_poly.type
_entity_poly.pdbx_seq_one_letter_code
_entity_poly.pdbx_strand_id
1 'polypeptide(L)' 'MLKAYVLIEAEVGTAVKVVTLLKAIDGVLSCDLITGGYDAMLIIETPDMITLSELLNSQLRTIPGVLKTITCVAIPR' A
#
# COMPACT_ATOMS: atom_id res chain seq x y z
N MET A 1 -1.85 9.52 15.00
CA MET A 1 -1.70 8.41 14.04
C MET A 1 -0.65 8.76 12.99
N LEU A 2 0.12 7.77 12.62
CA LEU A 2 1.11 7.91 11.56
C LEU A 2 0.44 7.58 10.22
N LYS A 3 0.66 8.44 9.22
CA LYS A 3 0.06 8.28 7.90
C LYS A 3 1.14 8.04 6.86
N ALA A 4 0.90 7.11 5.96
CA ALA A 4 1.83 6.80 4.88
C ALA A 4 1.11 6.67 3.55
N TYR A 5 1.82 7.03 2.49
CA TYR A 5 1.38 6.84 1.10
C TYR A 5 2.24 5.75 0.51
N VAL A 6 1.63 4.74 -0.08
CA VAL A 6 2.37 3.63 -0.68
C VAL A 6 2.03 3.52 -2.15
N LEU A 7 3.07 3.55 -2.98
CA LEU A 7 2.95 3.32 -4.41
C LEU A 7 3.25 1.85 -4.69
N ILE A 8 2.43 1.23 -5.52
CA ILE A 8 2.51 -0.19 -5.83
C ILE A 8 2.73 -0.40 -7.32
N GLU A 9 3.74 -1.19 -7.66
CA GLU A 9 3.90 -1.73 -8.99
C GLU A 9 3.38 -3.16 -8.98
N ALA A 10 2.42 -3.45 -9.85
CA ALA A 10 1.79 -4.76 -9.92
C ALA A 10 2.16 -5.48 -11.20
N GLU A 11 2.17 -6.81 -11.14
CA GLU A 11 2.35 -7.65 -12.30
C GLU A 11 1.26 -7.38 -13.33
N VAL A 12 1.60 -7.44 -14.61
CA VAL A 12 0.67 -7.19 -15.71
C VAL A 12 -0.59 -8.04 -15.55
N GLY A 13 -1.74 -7.38 -15.59
CA GLY A 13 -3.05 -8.06 -15.51
C GLY A 13 -3.53 -8.32 -14.09
N THR A 14 -2.78 -7.95 -13.06
CA THR A 14 -3.17 -8.23 -11.67
C THR A 14 -3.60 -7.00 -10.87
N ALA A 15 -3.48 -5.79 -11.42
CA ALA A 15 -3.68 -4.56 -10.64
C ALA A 15 -5.04 -4.47 -9.97
N VAL A 16 -6.12 -4.83 -10.65
CA VAL A 16 -7.47 -4.77 -10.07
C VAL A 16 -7.60 -5.70 -8.89
N LYS A 17 -7.09 -6.94 -9.03
CA LYS A 17 -7.14 -7.92 -7.94
C LYS A 17 -6.28 -7.48 -6.76
N VAL A 18 -5.10 -6.93 -7.04
CA VAL A 18 -4.21 -6.40 -6.01
C VAL A 18 -4.91 -5.31 -5.21
N VAL A 19 -5.54 -4.35 -5.89
CA VAL A 19 -6.27 -3.27 -5.21
C VAL A 19 -7.38 -3.82 -4.33
N THR A 20 -8.12 -4.81 -4.83
CA THR A 20 -9.20 -5.44 -4.06
C THR A 20 -8.68 -6.06 -2.77
N LEU A 21 -7.55 -6.76 -2.83
CA LEU A 21 -6.93 -7.39 -1.66
C LEU A 21 -6.37 -6.35 -0.70
N LEU A 22 -5.75 -5.29 -1.23
CA LEU A 22 -5.19 -4.22 -0.40
C LEU A 22 -6.26 -3.49 0.40
N LYS A 23 -7.42 -3.25 -0.19
CA LYS A 23 -8.53 -2.57 0.49
C LYS A 23 -9.04 -3.32 1.70
N ALA A 24 -8.83 -4.62 1.76
CA ALA A 24 -9.29 -5.47 2.87
C ALA A 24 -8.35 -5.46 4.07
N ILE A 25 -7.18 -4.84 3.96
CA ILE A 25 -6.19 -4.82 5.04
C ILE A 25 -6.56 -3.74 6.06
N ASP A 26 -6.55 -4.10 7.35
CA ASP A 26 -6.76 -3.13 8.42
C ASP A 26 -5.65 -2.06 8.39
N GLY A 27 -6.07 -0.81 8.52
CA GLY A 27 -5.15 0.32 8.44
C GLY A 27 -5.09 0.98 7.08
N VAL A 28 -5.56 0.30 6.04
CA VAL A 28 -5.66 0.89 4.70
C VAL A 28 -6.92 1.74 4.63
N LEU A 29 -6.74 3.05 4.50
CA LEU A 29 -7.85 4.00 4.40
C LEU A 29 -8.45 4.04 3.00
N SER A 30 -7.59 3.96 2.00
CA SER A 30 -8.02 3.97 0.60
C SER A 30 -6.96 3.32 -0.27
N CYS A 31 -7.38 2.82 -1.40
CA CYS A 31 -6.48 2.28 -2.41
C CYS A 31 -7.10 2.53 -3.78
N ASP A 32 -6.37 3.23 -4.65
CA ASP A 32 -6.83 3.58 -5.99
C ASP A 32 -5.92 3.01 -7.05
N LEU A 33 -6.52 2.59 -8.17
CA LEU A 33 -5.76 2.36 -9.39
C LEU A 33 -5.32 3.72 -9.92
N ILE A 34 -4.09 3.81 -10.38
CA ILE A 34 -3.55 5.05 -10.93
C ILE A 34 -2.88 4.79 -12.26
N THR A 35 -2.65 5.86 -13.01
CA THR A 35 -1.87 5.82 -14.24
C THR A 35 -0.50 6.42 -13.98
N GLY A 36 0.48 6.09 -14.83
CA GLY A 36 1.84 6.60 -14.71
C GLY A 36 2.83 5.50 -14.44
N GLY A 37 3.84 5.81 -13.64
CA GLY A 37 4.92 4.86 -13.34
C GLY A 37 4.56 3.74 -12.38
N TYR A 38 3.41 3.82 -11.73
CA TYR A 38 2.92 2.82 -10.77
C TYR A 38 1.47 2.49 -11.08
N ASP A 39 1.00 1.36 -10.55
CA ASP A 39 -0.34 0.84 -10.86
C ASP A 39 -1.39 1.19 -9.82
N ALA A 40 -0.97 1.37 -8.58
CA ALA A 40 -1.89 1.71 -7.49
C ALA A 40 -1.23 2.58 -6.45
N MET A 41 -2.04 3.36 -5.74
CA MET A 41 -1.59 4.13 -4.60
C MET A 41 -2.56 3.91 -3.46
N LEU A 42 -2.02 3.67 -2.26
CA LEU A 42 -2.86 3.52 -1.09
C LEU A 42 -2.40 4.46 0.02
N ILE A 43 -3.34 4.76 0.90
CA ILE A 43 -3.11 5.55 2.10
C ILE A 43 -3.31 4.62 3.29
N ILE A 44 -2.30 4.56 4.15
CA ILE A 44 -2.31 3.72 5.35
C ILE A 44 -2.20 4.63 6.57
N GLU A 45 -2.91 4.27 7.63
CA GLU A 45 -2.78 4.93 8.91
C GLU A 45 -2.53 3.88 9.99
N THR A 46 -1.49 4.08 10.80
CA THR A 46 -1.12 3.17 11.88
C THR A 46 -0.77 3.98 13.12
N PRO A 47 -0.79 3.35 14.32
CA PRO A 47 -0.40 4.04 15.54
C PRO A 47 1.06 4.52 15.54
N ASP A 48 1.97 3.74 14.94
CA ASP A 48 3.40 4.00 14.98
C ASP A 48 4.16 3.36 13.82
N MET A 49 5.47 3.61 13.75
CA MET A 49 6.33 3.07 12.69
C MET A 49 6.49 1.56 12.76
N ILE A 50 6.52 0.99 13.95
CA ILE A 50 6.67 -0.46 14.12
C ILE A 50 5.48 -1.18 13.50
N THR A 51 4.27 -0.71 13.80
CA THR A 51 3.06 -1.28 13.23
C THR A 51 3.04 -1.12 11.70
N LEU A 52 3.48 0.03 11.20
CA LEU A 52 3.57 0.25 9.75
C LEU A 52 4.53 -0.75 9.11
N SER A 53 5.72 -0.92 9.68
CA SER A 53 6.71 -1.86 9.16
C SER A 53 6.19 -3.29 9.13
N GLU A 54 5.51 -3.71 10.18
CA GLU A 54 4.93 -5.05 10.26
C GLU A 54 3.85 -5.24 9.18
N LEU A 55 2.99 -4.25 9.00
CA LEU A 55 1.95 -4.30 7.98
C LEU A 55 2.54 -4.40 6.58
N LEU A 56 3.55 -3.60 6.28
CA LEU A 56 4.21 -3.62 4.98
C LEU A 56 4.87 -4.97 4.71
N ASN A 57 5.59 -5.52 5.67
CA ASN A 57 6.35 -6.75 5.48
C ASN A 57 5.49 -8.00 5.51
N SER A 58 4.50 -8.07 6.40
CA SER A 58 3.73 -9.29 6.59
C SER A 58 2.44 -9.35 5.77
N GLN A 59 1.89 -8.22 5.37
CA GLN A 59 0.61 -8.21 4.66
C GLN A 59 0.69 -7.63 3.25
N LEU A 60 1.36 -6.49 3.09
CA LEU A 60 1.36 -5.79 1.81
C LEU A 60 2.22 -6.51 0.78
N ARG A 61 3.46 -6.81 1.15
CA ARG A 61 4.43 -7.40 0.23
C ARG A 61 4.14 -8.85 -0.12
N THR A 62 3.29 -9.50 0.65
CA THR A 62 2.94 -10.90 0.42
C THR A 62 1.72 -11.06 -0.49
N ILE A 63 1.08 -9.98 -0.89
CA ILE A 63 -0.05 -10.06 -1.82
C ILE A 63 0.45 -10.49 -3.19
N PRO A 64 -0.13 -11.56 -3.76
CA PRO A 64 0.25 -12.01 -5.10
C PRO A 64 0.05 -10.90 -6.14
N GLY A 65 1.05 -10.68 -6.97
CA GLY A 65 1.01 -9.66 -8.00
C GLY A 65 1.72 -8.37 -7.64
N VAL A 66 2.05 -8.15 -6.36
CA VAL A 66 2.83 -6.98 -5.95
C VAL A 66 4.30 -7.22 -6.30
N LEU A 67 4.85 -6.40 -7.17
CA LEU A 67 6.25 -6.50 -7.59
C LEU A 67 7.15 -5.56 -6.81
N LYS A 68 6.68 -4.34 -6.54
CA LYS A 68 7.49 -3.31 -5.92
C LYS A 68 6.60 -2.36 -5.14
N THR A 69 7.10 -1.89 -4.00
CA THR A 69 6.41 -0.89 -3.19
C THR A 69 7.35 0.25 -2.86
N ILE A 70 6.81 1.47 -2.85
CA ILE A 70 7.51 2.65 -2.37
C ILE A 70 6.63 3.27 -1.30
N THR A 71 7.16 3.40 -0.08
CA THR A 71 6.42 3.96 1.04
C THR A 71 6.95 5.35 1.38
N CYS A 72 6.04 6.31 1.44
CA CYS A 72 6.34 7.67 1.83
C CYS A 72 5.55 8.00 3.09
N VAL A 73 6.25 8.26 4.18
CA VAL A 73 5.61 8.62 5.45
C VAL A 73 5.32 10.11 5.45
N ALA A 74 4.09 10.48 5.80
CA ALA A 74 3.70 11.88 5.86
C ALA A 74 4.44 12.59 7.01
N ILE A 75 4.98 13.76 6.70
CA ILE A 75 5.62 14.60 7.71
C ILE A 75 4.54 15.43 8.40
N PRO A 76 4.41 15.37 9.74
CA PRO A 76 3.42 16.18 10.45
C PRO A 76 3.67 17.67 10.24
N ARG A 77 2.59 18.43 10.08
CA ARG A 77 2.66 19.86 9.86
C ARG A 77 1.65 20.56 10.74
#